data_642b444d37d788405160fcc7a490ca43
#
_entry.id   642b444d37d788405160fcc7a490ca43
#
_cell.length_a   1.000
_cell.length_b   1.000
_cell.length_c   1.000
_cell.angle_alpha   90.00
_cell.angle_beta   90.00
_cell.angle_gamma   90.00
#
_symmetry.space_group_name_H-M   'P 1'
#
loop_
_entity.id
_entity.type
_entity.pdbx_description
1 polymer ?
#
loop_
_entity_poly.entity_id
_entity_poly.type
_entity_poly.pdbx_seq_one_letter_code
_entity_poly.pdbx_strand_id
1 'polypeptide(L)'
;MTAFGAEFVTRLQIGDVVLLSGPLGAGKTTLARAMIKALGWKGAVRSPTYNLIHTYPTVPPVMHADLYRVDGAAGLGLEEYLDSHLCLIEWPDRLQGLLDGRERIVRVEILFDVLGRKLIVSS
;
A
#
# COMPACT_ATOMS: atom_id res chain seq x y z
N MET A 1 -12.05 -9.09 1.64
CA MET A 1 -11.03 -8.06 1.27
C MET A 1 -10.81 -7.93 -0.23
N THR A 2 -10.94 -9.00 -0.98
CA THR A 2 -10.74 -8.92 -2.44
C THR A 2 -11.75 -7.98 -3.11
N ALA A 3 -13.03 -8.09 -2.76
CA ALA A 3 -14.06 -7.20 -3.29
C ALA A 3 -13.84 -5.74 -2.87
N PHE A 4 -13.42 -5.51 -1.64
CA PHE A 4 -13.09 -4.18 -1.17
C PHE A 4 -11.92 -3.59 -1.95
N GLY A 5 -10.85 -4.37 -2.15
CA GLY A 5 -9.67 -3.91 -2.88
C GLY A 5 -10.00 -3.53 -4.32
N ALA A 6 -10.81 -4.36 -4.99
CA ALA A 6 -11.19 -4.12 -6.37
C ALA A 6 -12.03 -2.84 -6.51
N GLU A 7 -12.94 -2.58 -5.59
CA GLU A 7 -13.76 -1.38 -5.62
C GLU A 7 -12.97 -0.14 -5.20
N PHE A 8 -12.17 -0.28 -4.14
CA PHE A 8 -11.40 0.82 -3.58
C PHE A 8 -10.40 1.39 -4.59
N VAL A 9 -9.71 0.52 -5.33
CA VAL A 9 -8.67 0.93 -6.27
C VAL A 9 -9.23 1.76 -7.42
N THR A 10 -10.52 1.64 -7.74
CA THR A 10 -11.13 2.44 -8.81
C THR A 10 -11.17 3.93 -8.48
N ARG A 11 -11.01 4.30 -7.23
CA ARG A 11 -11.04 5.68 -6.76
C ARG A 11 -9.64 6.29 -6.65
N LEU A 12 -8.61 5.54 -6.97
CA LEU A 12 -7.22 5.94 -6.77
C LEU A 12 -6.54 6.25 -8.10
N GLN A 13 -5.51 7.09 -8.03
CA GLN A 13 -4.79 7.52 -9.23
C GLN A 13 -3.32 7.77 -8.90
N ILE A 14 -2.53 8.05 -9.93
CA ILE A 14 -1.12 8.43 -9.76
C ILE A 14 -1.03 9.61 -8.79
N GLY A 15 -0.08 9.53 -7.88
CA GLY A 15 0.12 10.54 -6.85
C GLY A 15 -0.58 10.24 -5.54
N ASP A 16 -1.52 9.30 -5.52
CA ASP A 16 -2.13 8.86 -4.28
C ASP A 16 -1.18 7.94 -3.53
N VAL A 17 -1.15 8.09 -2.22
CA VAL A 17 -0.38 7.22 -1.32
C VAL A 17 -1.36 6.54 -0.37
N VAL A 18 -1.39 5.22 -0.42
CA VAL A 18 -2.24 4.41 0.47
C VAL A 18 -1.34 3.80 1.54
N LEU A 19 -1.62 4.14 2.78
CA LEU A 19 -0.88 3.65 3.92
C LEU A 19 -1.66 2.52 4.58
N LEU A 20 -1.08 1.32 4.56
CA LEU A 20 -1.72 0.11 5.07
C LEU A 20 -1.14 -0.23 6.43
N SER A 21 -1.97 -0.15 7.46
CA SER A 21 -1.55 -0.44 8.83
C SER A 21 -2.42 -1.53 9.45
N GLY A 22 -1.93 -2.10 10.54
CA GLY A 22 -2.60 -3.17 11.24
C GLY A 22 -1.61 -4.17 11.78
N PRO A 23 -2.04 -5.06 12.68
CA PRO A 23 -1.15 -6.05 13.25
C PRO A 23 -0.62 -7.02 12.20
N LEU A 24 0.47 -7.70 12.53
CA LEU A 24 1.05 -8.71 11.66
C LEU A 24 0.00 -9.77 11.34
N GLY A 25 -0.10 -10.16 10.07
CA GLY A 25 -1.07 -11.15 9.64
C GLY A 25 -2.50 -10.62 9.44
N ALA A 26 -2.73 -9.32 9.59
CA ALA A 26 -4.07 -8.74 9.43
C ALA A 26 -4.56 -8.75 7.99
N GLY A 27 -3.65 -8.84 7.00
CA GLY A 27 -4.03 -8.91 5.59
C GLY A 27 -3.63 -7.70 4.77
N LYS A 28 -2.63 -6.93 5.21
CA LYS A 28 -2.14 -5.77 4.48
C LYS A 28 -1.64 -6.14 3.08
N THR A 29 -0.81 -7.16 2.98
CA THR A 29 -0.30 -7.66 1.70
C THR A 29 -1.43 -8.26 0.86
N THR A 30 -2.39 -8.93 1.49
CA THR A 30 -3.55 -9.50 0.79
C THR A 30 -4.37 -8.39 0.14
N LEU A 31 -4.59 -7.28 0.86
CA LEU A 31 -5.31 -6.15 0.30
C LEU A 31 -4.53 -5.50 -0.86
N ALA A 32 -3.24 -5.27 -0.67
CA ALA A 32 -2.40 -4.72 -1.73
C ALA A 32 -2.44 -5.61 -2.98
N ARG A 33 -2.36 -6.92 -2.80
CA ARG A 33 -2.44 -7.89 -3.90
C ARG A 33 -3.78 -7.79 -4.64
N ALA A 34 -4.88 -7.67 -3.91
CA ALA A 34 -6.20 -7.54 -4.51
C ALA A 34 -6.30 -6.27 -5.35
N MET A 35 -5.74 -5.17 -4.86
CA MET A 35 -5.74 -3.90 -5.58
C MET A 35 -4.92 -3.98 -6.87
N ILE A 36 -3.73 -4.55 -6.80
CA ILE A 36 -2.83 -4.69 -7.95
C ILE A 36 -3.47 -5.58 -9.02
N LYS A 37 -4.07 -6.70 -8.60
CA LYS A 37 -4.75 -7.61 -9.54
C LYS A 37 -5.97 -6.95 -10.19
N ALA A 38 -6.70 -6.14 -9.44
CA ALA A 38 -7.86 -5.42 -9.96
C ALA A 38 -7.46 -4.41 -11.03
N LEU A 39 -6.23 -3.90 -10.99
CA LEU A 39 -5.70 -3.01 -12.02
C LEU A 39 -5.21 -3.75 -13.27
N GLY A 40 -5.34 -5.07 -13.31
CA GLY A 40 -5.04 -5.86 -14.50
C GLY A 40 -3.74 -6.66 -14.46
N TRP A 41 -3.01 -6.63 -13.35
CA TRP A 41 -1.79 -7.44 -13.22
C TRP A 41 -2.17 -8.92 -13.16
N LYS A 42 -1.60 -9.73 -14.06
CA LYS A 42 -1.94 -11.14 -14.16
C LYS A 42 -0.87 -12.08 -13.63
N GLY A 43 0.31 -11.55 -13.34
CA GLY A 43 1.39 -12.32 -12.75
C GLY A 43 1.24 -12.45 -11.24
N ALA A 44 2.23 -13.06 -10.61
CA ALA A 44 2.29 -13.15 -9.16
C ALA A 44 2.53 -11.77 -8.57
N VAL A 45 1.87 -11.48 -7.45
CA VAL A 45 2.19 -10.30 -6.62
C VAL A 45 3.06 -10.81 -5.49
N ARG A 46 4.31 -10.40 -5.50
CA ARG A 46 5.28 -10.86 -4.51
C ARG A 46 5.16 -10.02 -3.25
N SER A 47 5.33 -10.69 -2.10
CA SER A 47 5.57 -9.95 -0.86
C SER A 47 6.94 -9.29 -0.98
N PRO A 48 7.07 -7.98 -0.69
CA PRO A 48 8.37 -7.29 -0.78
C PRO A 48 9.28 -7.64 0.40
N THR A 49 9.63 -8.92 0.52
CA THR A 49 10.41 -9.43 1.65
C THR A 49 11.91 -9.20 1.48
N TYR A 50 12.42 -9.41 0.29
CA TYR A 50 13.85 -9.25 -0.01
C TYR A 50 14.15 -7.91 -0.65
N ASN A 51 13.34 -7.53 -1.65
CA ASN A 51 13.34 -6.18 -2.16
C ASN A 51 12.19 -5.44 -1.50
N LEU A 52 12.48 -4.37 -0.79
CA LEU A 52 11.46 -3.63 -0.04
C LEU A 52 10.45 -2.95 -0.94
N ILE A 53 10.80 -2.74 -2.21
CA ILE A 53 9.97 -2.01 -3.16
C ILE A 53 9.79 -2.87 -4.41
N HIS A 54 8.51 -3.06 -4.80
CA HIS A 54 8.15 -3.69 -6.07
C HIS A 54 7.27 -2.75 -6.86
N THR A 55 7.48 -2.69 -8.19
CA THR A 55 6.64 -1.90 -9.07
C THR A 55 5.89 -2.80 -10.04
N TYR A 56 4.70 -2.36 -10.45
CA TYR A 56 3.83 -3.11 -11.36
C TYR A 56 3.36 -2.17 -12.46
N PRO A 57 3.57 -2.51 -13.75
CA PRO A 57 3.21 -1.63 -14.87
C PRO A 57 1.71 -1.72 -15.21
N THR A 58 0.90 -1.52 -14.23
CA THR A 58 -0.56 -1.45 -14.37
C THR A 58 -0.97 -0.03 -14.76
N VAL A 59 -2.28 0.25 -14.86
CA VAL A 59 -2.81 1.59 -15.16
C VAL A 59 -3.79 1.96 -14.05
N PRO A 60 -3.39 2.84 -13.15
CA PRO A 60 -2.08 3.48 -12.99
C PRO A 60 -0.99 2.51 -12.56
N PRO A 61 0.28 2.82 -12.82
CA PRO A 61 1.36 1.97 -12.32
C PRO A 61 1.45 2.03 -10.81
N VAL A 62 1.81 0.92 -10.18
CA VAL A 62 1.80 0.76 -8.73
C VAL A 62 3.22 0.57 -8.20
N MET A 63 3.52 1.26 -7.09
CA MET A 63 4.67 0.96 -6.25
C MET A 63 4.15 0.36 -4.94
N HIS A 64 4.64 -0.81 -4.58
CA HIS A 64 4.27 -1.51 -3.34
C HIS A 64 5.51 -1.67 -2.48
N ALA A 65 5.46 -1.17 -1.26
CA ALA A 65 6.57 -1.21 -0.31
C ALA A 65 6.10 -1.80 1.01
N ASP A 66 6.98 -2.57 1.66
CA ASP A 66 6.76 -3.09 3.01
C ASP A 66 7.93 -2.64 3.88
N LEU A 67 7.64 -1.80 4.87
CA LEU A 67 8.65 -1.19 5.72
C LEU A 67 8.79 -1.88 7.09
N TYR A 68 8.23 -3.07 7.23
CA TYR A 68 8.25 -3.78 8.52
C TYR A 68 9.66 -3.98 9.06
N ARG A 69 10.62 -4.28 8.18
CA ARG A 69 11.99 -4.66 8.59
C ARG A 69 12.99 -3.52 8.51
N VAL A 70 12.54 -2.28 8.28
CA VAL A 70 13.45 -1.14 8.22
C VAL A 70 13.23 -0.23 9.42
N ASP A 71 14.29 0.45 9.83
CA ASP A 71 14.21 1.41 10.95
C ASP A 71 13.61 2.74 10.51
N GLY A 72 13.72 3.05 9.22
CA GLY A 72 13.16 4.27 8.66
C GLY A 72 13.25 4.24 7.15
N ALA A 73 12.50 5.11 6.49
CA ALA A 73 12.40 5.12 5.03
C ALA A 73 13.48 5.99 4.36
N ALA A 74 14.26 6.72 5.11
CA ALA A 74 15.31 7.57 4.55
C ALA A 74 16.32 6.73 3.77
N GLY A 75 16.65 7.17 2.56
CA GLY A 75 17.62 6.47 1.72
C GLY A 75 17.07 5.29 0.93
N LEU A 76 15.78 4.96 1.05
CA LEU A 76 15.18 3.87 0.27
C LEU A 76 14.74 4.32 -1.13
N GLY A 77 14.69 5.63 -1.40
CA GLY A 77 14.29 6.14 -2.71
C GLY A 77 12.79 6.14 -2.94
N LEU A 78 11.98 6.06 -1.89
CA LEU A 78 10.52 6.03 -2.03
C LEU A 78 9.98 7.29 -2.70
N GLU A 79 10.60 8.43 -2.47
CA GLU A 79 10.19 9.71 -3.03
C GLU A 79 10.24 9.73 -4.56
N GLU A 80 11.05 8.87 -5.18
CA GLU A 80 11.13 8.78 -6.64
C GLU A 80 9.84 8.27 -7.26
N TYR A 81 9.00 7.58 -6.48
CA TYR A 81 7.76 6.98 -6.98
C TYR A 81 6.52 7.78 -6.66
N LEU A 82 6.60 8.74 -5.73
CA LEU A 82 5.41 9.40 -5.16
C LEU A 82 4.58 10.15 -6.20
N ASP A 83 5.21 10.71 -7.22
CA ASP A 83 4.51 11.50 -8.22
C ASP A 83 4.25 10.73 -9.53
N SER A 84 4.80 9.53 -9.67
CA SER A 84 4.70 8.75 -10.91
C SER A 84 3.89 7.46 -10.75
N HIS A 85 3.54 7.10 -9.52
CA HIS A 85 2.88 5.82 -9.23
C HIS A 85 1.74 6.01 -8.23
N LEU A 86 0.82 5.05 -8.22
CA LEU A 86 -0.04 4.81 -7.07
C LEU A 86 0.80 4.03 -6.06
N CYS A 87 1.00 4.59 -4.88
CA CYS A 87 1.90 4.00 -3.89
C CYS A 87 1.10 3.29 -2.80
N LEU A 88 1.42 2.01 -2.58
CA LEU A 88 0.83 1.19 -1.52
C LEU A 88 1.95 0.86 -0.54
N ILE A 89 1.85 1.37 0.69
CA ILE A 89 2.93 1.26 1.66
C ILE A 89 2.41 0.60 2.93
N GLU A 90 3.01 -0.55 3.29
CA GLU A 90 2.74 -1.28 4.53
C GLU A 90 3.69 -0.81 5.62
N TRP A 91 3.21 -0.75 6.86
CA TRP A 91 3.95 -0.28 8.04
C TRP A 91 4.38 1.18 7.89
N PRO A 92 3.40 2.10 7.73
CA PRO A 92 3.70 3.50 7.40
C PRO A 92 4.37 4.28 8.52
N ASP A 93 4.38 3.79 9.75
CA ASP A 93 5.08 4.43 10.86
C ASP A 93 6.59 4.54 10.61
N ARG A 94 7.15 3.73 9.70
CA ARG A 94 8.56 3.82 9.32
C ARG A 94 8.86 4.95 8.36
N LEU A 95 7.83 5.59 7.81
CA LEU A 95 8.01 6.72 6.87
C LEU A 95 8.52 7.98 7.56
N GLN A 96 8.25 8.13 8.85
CA GLN A 96 8.64 9.32 9.61
C GLN A 96 8.08 10.58 8.92
N GLY A 97 8.87 11.57 8.59
CA GLY A 97 8.41 12.81 7.97
C GLY A 97 8.38 12.82 6.45
N LEU A 98 8.58 11.67 5.79
CA LEU A 98 8.73 11.62 4.33
C LEU A 98 7.52 12.16 3.57
N LEU A 99 6.33 12.00 4.11
CA LEU A 99 5.08 12.43 3.46
C LEU A 99 4.55 13.77 3.96
N ASP A 100 5.32 14.47 4.78
CA ASP A 100 4.87 15.76 5.31
C ASP A 100 4.54 16.73 4.18
N GLY A 101 3.38 17.37 4.28
CA GLY A 101 2.92 18.32 3.29
C GLY A 101 2.18 17.72 2.09
N ARG A 102 2.10 16.40 1.97
CA ARG A 102 1.33 15.77 0.90
C ARG A 102 -0.15 15.70 1.26
N GLU A 103 -1.02 15.98 0.29
CA GLU A 103 -2.46 16.05 0.52
C GLU A 103 -3.20 14.77 0.15
N ARG A 104 -2.67 13.97 -0.77
CA ARG A 104 -3.38 12.82 -1.32
C ARG A 104 -2.94 11.53 -0.65
N ILE A 105 -3.15 11.46 0.66
CA ILE A 105 -2.80 10.32 1.49
C ILE A 105 -4.08 9.68 1.99
N VAL A 106 -4.22 8.39 1.77
CA VAL A 106 -5.35 7.60 2.28
C VAL A 106 -4.81 6.56 3.25
N ARG A 107 -5.38 6.49 4.43
CA ARG A 107 -5.00 5.51 5.45
C ARG A 107 -6.03 4.41 5.51
N VAL A 108 -5.56 3.16 5.47
CA VAL A 108 -6.40 1.98 5.66
C VAL A 108 -5.83 1.20 6.83
N GLU A 109 -6.62 1.07 7.88
CA GLU A 109 -6.27 0.26 9.04
C GLU A 109 -7.05 -1.04 9.00
N ILE A 110 -6.36 -2.18 9.13
CA ILE A 110 -6.96 -3.50 9.12
C ILE A 110 -6.83 -4.07 10.53
N LEU A 111 -7.96 -4.38 11.15
CA LEU A 111 -8.01 -4.89 12.52
C LEU A 111 -8.72 -6.24 12.54
N PHE A 112 -8.36 -7.08 13.52
CA PHE A 112 -9.12 -8.29 13.81
C PHE A 112 -10.38 -7.92 14.60
N ASP A 113 -11.49 -8.56 14.30
CA ASP A 113 -12.78 -8.37 14.93
C ASP A 113 -13.39 -9.75 15.20
N VAL A 114 -14.41 -9.80 16.04
CA VAL A 114 -15.11 -11.05 16.38
C VAL A 114 -15.73 -11.73 15.16
N LEU A 115 -16.06 -10.96 14.13
CA LEU A 115 -16.64 -11.45 12.87
C LEU A 115 -15.61 -11.59 11.74
N GLY A 116 -14.32 -11.40 12.03
CA GLY A 116 -13.27 -11.48 11.04
C GLY A 116 -12.38 -10.26 11.06
N ARG A 117 -12.32 -9.53 9.94
CA ARG A 117 -11.50 -8.33 9.83
C ARG A 117 -12.34 -7.08 9.66
N LYS A 118 -11.86 -5.99 10.21
CA LYS A 118 -12.48 -4.68 10.10
C LYS A 118 -11.52 -3.73 9.41
N LEU A 119 -12.03 -2.98 8.44
CA LEU A 119 -11.26 -2.00 7.68
C LEU A 119 -11.73 -0.60 8.03
N ILE A 120 -10.79 0.27 8.39
CA ILE A 120 -11.06 1.67 8.68
C ILE A 120 -10.28 2.51 7.66
N VAL A 121 -11.01 3.28 6.85
CA VAL A 121 -10.43 4.12 5.81
C VAL A 121 -10.58 5.57 6.20
N SER A 122 -9.48 6.33 6.12
CA SER A 122 -9.49 7.77 6.40
C SER A 122 -8.51 8.49 5.48
N SER A 123 -8.73 9.78 5.31
CA SER A 123 -7.85 10.59 4.46
C SER A 123 -7.29 11.82 5.18
#